data_f0acb19b63fdec0949702ac4586ee2f9
#
_entry.id   f0acb19b63fdec0949702ac4586ee2f9
#
_cell.length_a   1.000
_cell.length_b   1.000
_cell.length_c   1.000
_cell.angle_alpha   90.00
_cell.angle_beta   90.00
_cell.angle_gamma   90.00
#
_symmetry.space_group_name_H-M   'P 1'
#
loop_
_entity.id
_entity.type
_entity.pdbx_description
1 polymer ?
#
loop_
_entity_poly.entity_id
_entity_poly.type
_entity_poly.pdbx_seq_one_letter_code
_entity_poly.pdbx_strand_id
1 'polypeptide(L)'
;MFKKILPFIFFVSQFIYSQDNIPPEIFSEGNEVYCPLTEQNIVTSFNIIDPDDTTVTALYIQISEGYVQAEDLLILTGENQGIQETWDAVTGKLELKGQAGGEVLYTDLIAAVYDVKFSSSNPAPANDKSFSFTIGDANYLDETEHYYVYFENENVLWTEAKELAENSTYFGLQGYLATITSEVENQIAAVQVNDFGWIGGSDQENENDWRWVTGPEGLENGGSGVAFWSGNGSGSGGFAVNGMYSNWNGTNEPNQSGDEDYLH
;
A
#
# COMPACT_ATOMS: atom_id res chain seq x y z
N MET A 1 -3.32 26.44 72.70
CA MET A 1 -2.29 26.26 71.67
C MET A 1 -2.75 25.18 70.70
N PHE A 2 -3.49 25.56 69.63
CA PHE A 2 -4.05 24.61 68.68
C PHE A 2 -3.06 24.45 67.51
N LYS A 3 -2.52 23.21 67.36
CA LYS A 3 -1.72 22.84 66.20
C LYS A 3 -2.68 22.52 65.05
N LYS A 4 -2.68 23.31 63.98
CA LYS A 4 -3.32 22.99 62.71
C LYS A 4 -2.41 22.01 61.97
N ILE A 5 -2.94 20.77 61.72
CA ILE A 5 -2.36 19.81 60.80
C ILE A 5 -2.85 20.15 59.41
N LEU A 6 -1.93 20.52 58.50
CA LEU A 6 -2.25 20.74 57.08
C LEU A 6 -2.18 19.38 56.36
N PRO A 7 -3.20 18.94 55.62
CA PRO A 7 -3.11 17.70 54.87
C PRO A 7 -2.22 17.92 53.63
N PHE A 8 -1.20 17.07 53.52
CA PHE A 8 -0.33 17.02 52.37
C PHE A 8 -1.04 16.23 51.27
N ILE A 9 -1.53 16.88 50.21
CA ILE A 9 -2.13 16.20 49.05
C ILE A 9 -0.99 15.81 48.13
N PHE A 10 -0.73 14.51 48.04
CA PHE A 10 0.25 13.96 47.09
C PHE A 10 -0.45 13.87 45.72
N PHE A 11 -0.09 14.74 44.78
CA PHE A 11 -0.47 14.60 43.37
C PHE A 11 0.46 13.54 42.75
N VAL A 12 -0.04 12.32 42.56
CA VAL A 12 0.59 11.35 41.68
C VAL A 12 0.18 11.71 40.25
N SER A 13 1.04 12.40 39.53
CA SER A 13 0.92 12.55 38.07
C SER A 13 1.19 11.17 37.47
N GLN A 14 0.13 10.48 37.06
CA GLN A 14 0.29 9.35 36.16
C GLN A 14 0.67 9.92 34.81
N PHE A 15 1.93 9.74 34.41
CA PHE A 15 2.33 9.86 33.04
C PHE A 15 1.70 8.66 32.30
N ILE A 16 0.60 8.90 31.57
CA ILE A 16 0.11 7.98 30.58
C ILE A 16 1.14 8.11 29.45
N TYR A 17 2.09 7.19 29.39
CA TYR A 17 2.83 6.95 28.16
C TYR A 17 1.80 6.38 27.19
N SER A 18 1.47 7.11 26.13
CA SER A 18 0.93 6.51 24.93
C SER A 18 1.99 5.50 24.48
N GLN A 19 1.70 4.23 24.56
CA GLN A 19 2.53 3.22 23.96
C GLN A 19 2.35 3.42 22.47
N ASP A 20 3.43 3.68 21.76
CA ASP A 20 3.37 3.78 20.29
C ASP A 20 2.95 2.40 19.79
N ASN A 21 1.95 2.35 18.93
CA ASN A 21 1.46 1.12 18.32
C ASN A 21 2.62 0.46 17.56
N ILE A 22 2.86 -0.81 17.83
CA ILE A 22 3.87 -1.60 17.13
C ILE A 22 3.19 -2.25 15.94
N PRO A 23 3.69 -2.06 14.71
CA PRO A 23 3.07 -2.68 13.53
C PRO A 23 3.00 -4.20 13.66
N PRO A 24 1.88 -4.83 13.25
CA PRO A 24 1.81 -6.28 13.16
C PRO A 24 2.75 -6.80 12.07
N GLU A 25 3.39 -7.94 12.34
CA GLU A 25 4.19 -8.68 11.37
C GLU A 25 3.36 -9.83 10.79
N ILE A 26 3.27 -9.90 9.47
CA ILE A 26 2.56 -10.96 8.75
C ILE A 26 3.58 -11.91 8.13
N PHE A 27 3.41 -13.20 8.36
CA PHE A 27 4.20 -14.27 7.77
C PHE A 27 3.31 -15.13 6.91
N SER A 28 3.65 -15.28 5.63
CA SER A 28 2.92 -16.15 4.70
C SER A 28 3.89 -16.98 3.88
N GLU A 29 3.53 -18.24 3.66
CA GLU A 29 4.21 -19.12 2.72
C GLU A 29 3.17 -19.79 1.82
N GLY A 30 3.49 -19.88 0.54
CA GLY A 30 2.68 -20.57 -0.45
C GLY A 30 3.36 -20.45 -1.80
N ASN A 31 3.63 -21.58 -2.43
CA ASN A 31 4.12 -21.66 -3.80
C ASN A 31 3.53 -22.91 -4.43
N GLU A 32 2.25 -22.81 -4.80
CA GLU A 32 1.47 -23.93 -5.27
C GLU A 32 1.26 -23.84 -6.78
N VAL A 33 1.28 -25.01 -7.43
CA VAL A 33 0.95 -25.12 -8.86
C VAL A 33 -0.55 -25.07 -9.02
N TYR A 34 -1.06 -24.01 -9.65
CA TYR A 34 -2.47 -23.86 -9.92
C TYR A 34 -2.94 -24.81 -11.04
N CYS A 35 -3.97 -25.59 -10.76
CA CYS A 35 -4.69 -26.36 -11.78
C CYS A 35 -5.85 -25.53 -12.32
N PRO A 36 -5.88 -25.18 -13.63
CA PRO A 36 -6.96 -24.37 -14.20
C PRO A 36 -8.36 -24.89 -13.88
N LEU A 37 -9.29 -23.97 -13.66
CA LEU A 37 -10.71 -24.25 -13.35
C LEU A 37 -10.92 -25.02 -12.03
N THR A 38 -9.95 -24.97 -11.11
CA THR A 38 -10.11 -25.51 -9.75
C THR A 38 -10.01 -24.39 -8.72
N GLU A 39 -10.33 -24.70 -7.47
CA GLU A 39 -10.05 -23.85 -6.33
C GLU A 39 -8.73 -24.27 -5.68
N GLN A 40 -7.87 -23.29 -5.38
CA GLN A 40 -6.55 -23.52 -4.79
C GLN A 40 -6.40 -22.70 -3.52
N ASN A 41 -5.81 -23.29 -2.48
CA ASN A 41 -5.38 -22.53 -1.32
C ASN A 41 -4.33 -21.50 -1.74
N ILE A 42 -4.38 -20.31 -1.14
CA ILE A 42 -3.42 -19.23 -1.43
C ILE A 42 -2.20 -19.25 -0.50
N VAL A 43 -2.26 -20.00 0.60
CA VAL A 43 -1.17 -20.17 1.56
C VAL A 43 -1.01 -21.63 1.96
N THR A 44 0.21 -22.03 2.30
CA THR A 44 0.54 -23.27 3.01
C THR A 44 0.84 -23.00 4.49
N SER A 45 1.29 -21.77 4.82
CA SER A 45 1.49 -21.30 6.18
C SER A 45 1.11 -19.81 6.24
N PHE A 46 0.44 -19.42 7.33
CA PHE A 46 0.06 -18.03 7.57
C PHE A 46 0.03 -17.72 9.06
N ASN A 47 0.59 -16.58 9.47
CA ASN A 47 0.57 -16.13 10.85
C ASN A 47 0.61 -14.59 10.92
N ILE A 48 0.05 -14.05 11.99
CA ILE A 48 0.12 -12.64 12.37
C ILE A 48 0.73 -12.57 13.77
N ILE A 49 1.75 -11.76 13.94
CA ILE A 49 2.38 -11.49 15.26
C ILE A 49 2.29 -9.99 15.52
N ASP A 50 1.67 -9.64 16.63
CA ASP A 50 1.54 -8.28 17.09
C ASP A 50 1.81 -8.26 18.59
N PRO A 51 2.80 -7.46 19.06
CA PRO A 51 3.21 -7.49 20.47
C PRO A 51 2.23 -6.79 21.41
N ASP A 52 1.41 -5.87 20.95
CA ASP A 52 0.56 -5.00 21.76
C ASP A 52 -0.93 -5.06 21.40
N ASP A 53 -1.30 -5.61 20.23
CA ASP A 53 -2.68 -5.82 19.83
C ASP A 53 -3.00 -7.31 19.59
N THR A 54 -4.28 -7.66 19.70
CA THR A 54 -4.81 -9.02 19.44
C THR A 54 -5.99 -9.02 18.49
N THR A 55 -6.45 -7.85 18.11
CA THR A 55 -7.62 -7.62 17.24
C THR A 55 -7.32 -6.55 16.20
N VAL A 56 -8.07 -6.59 15.12
CA VAL A 56 -8.04 -5.58 14.06
C VAL A 56 -9.40 -5.47 13.40
N THR A 57 -9.67 -4.38 12.72
CA THR A 57 -10.95 -4.16 12.01
C THR A 57 -11.06 -5.01 10.75
N ALA A 58 -9.97 -5.19 10.00
CA ALA A 58 -9.95 -5.95 8.75
C ALA A 58 -8.56 -6.48 8.41
N LEU A 59 -8.54 -7.55 7.59
CA LEU A 59 -7.39 -8.04 6.84
C LEU A 59 -7.75 -7.99 5.36
N TYR A 60 -6.83 -7.54 4.54
CA TYR A 60 -6.97 -7.48 3.09
C TYR A 60 -6.02 -8.46 2.42
N ILE A 61 -6.54 -9.16 1.42
CA ILE A 61 -5.78 -10.09 0.59
C ILE A 61 -5.94 -9.62 -0.85
N GLN A 62 -4.86 -9.26 -1.51
CA GLN A 62 -4.87 -8.79 -2.88
C GLN A 62 -4.12 -9.75 -3.80
N ILE A 63 -4.65 -9.97 -5.02
CA ILE A 63 -3.85 -10.52 -6.11
C ILE A 63 -2.96 -9.39 -6.60
N SER A 64 -1.76 -9.27 -6.00
CA SER A 64 -0.84 -8.15 -6.19
C SER A 64 -0.10 -8.22 -7.53
N GLU A 65 -0.01 -9.40 -8.13
CA GLU A 65 0.63 -9.60 -9.43
C GLU A 65 -0.19 -10.57 -10.28
N GLY A 66 -0.25 -10.28 -11.58
CA GLY A 66 -0.89 -11.13 -12.56
C GLY A 66 -2.43 -11.15 -12.50
N TYR A 67 -3.06 -10.26 -11.74
CA TYR A 67 -4.53 -10.18 -11.67
C TYR A 67 -5.17 -9.95 -13.03
N VAL A 68 -6.21 -10.70 -13.33
CA VAL A 68 -7.03 -10.52 -14.54
C VAL A 68 -8.49 -10.33 -14.13
N GLN A 69 -8.96 -9.09 -14.24
CA GLN A 69 -10.33 -8.72 -13.93
C GLN A 69 -11.34 -9.59 -14.71
N ALA A 70 -12.41 -10.00 -14.06
CA ALA A 70 -13.46 -10.88 -14.57
C ALA A 70 -13.05 -12.35 -14.81
N GLU A 71 -11.79 -12.72 -14.64
CA GLU A 71 -11.32 -14.10 -14.68
C GLU A 71 -10.99 -14.65 -13.31
N ASP A 72 -10.28 -13.84 -12.50
CA ASP A 72 -9.70 -14.22 -11.21
C ASP A 72 -10.61 -13.85 -10.05
N LEU A 73 -10.66 -14.70 -9.04
CA LEU A 73 -11.49 -14.55 -7.86
C LEU A 73 -10.78 -15.06 -6.62
N LEU A 74 -10.84 -14.30 -5.52
CA LEU A 74 -10.63 -14.79 -4.17
C LEU A 74 -11.98 -14.93 -3.45
N ILE A 75 -12.18 -16.04 -2.78
CA ILE A 75 -13.40 -16.32 -2.02
C ILE A 75 -13.06 -16.96 -0.68
N LEU A 76 -13.73 -16.51 0.38
CA LEU A 76 -13.70 -17.18 1.68
C LEU A 76 -14.65 -18.37 1.63
N THR A 77 -14.16 -19.57 1.88
CA THR A 77 -14.96 -20.79 1.95
C THR A 77 -15.20 -21.22 3.40
N GLY A 78 -16.12 -22.15 3.64
CA GLY A 78 -16.39 -22.65 4.98
C GLY A 78 -17.26 -21.75 5.84
N GLU A 79 -17.32 -22.04 7.14
CA GLU A 79 -18.06 -21.27 8.14
C GLU A 79 -17.09 -20.49 9.03
N ASN A 80 -16.90 -19.20 8.73
CA ASN A 80 -16.03 -18.29 9.49
C ASN A 80 -16.89 -17.35 10.33
N GLN A 81 -17.27 -17.77 11.53
CA GLN A 81 -18.16 -16.99 12.41
C GLN A 81 -17.52 -15.66 12.81
N GLY A 82 -18.29 -14.60 12.67
CA GLY A 82 -17.83 -13.27 13.03
C GLY A 82 -17.07 -12.53 11.94
N ILE A 83 -16.72 -13.19 10.82
CA ILE A 83 -16.04 -12.61 9.68
C ILE A 83 -17.04 -12.42 8.53
N GLN A 84 -16.98 -11.24 7.91
CA GLN A 84 -17.66 -10.90 6.67
C GLN A 84 -16.62 -10.68 5.59
N GLU A 85 -16.84 -11.28 4.41
CA GLU A 85 -16.01 -11.03 3.24
C GLU A 85 -16.62 -9.97 2.32
N THR A 86 -15.75 -9.23 1.63
CA THR A 86 -16.13 -8.34 0.53
C THR A 86 -15.09 -8.48 -0.58
N TRP A 87 -15.51 -8.89 -1.78
CA TRP A 87 -14.64 -8.96 -2.95
C TRP A 87 -14.77 -7.70 -3.79
N ASP A 88 -13.65 -7.03 -4.05
CA ASP A 88 -13.55 -5.95 -5.02
C ASP A 88 -12.93 -6.48 -6.32
N ALA A 89 -13.78 -6.69 -7.33
CA ALA A 89 -13.35 -7.18 -8.63
C ALA A 89 -12.62 -6.13 -9.48
N VAL A 90 -12.62 -4.86 -9.10
CA VAL A 90 -11.86 -3.81 -9.82
C VAL A 90 -10.40 -3.91 -9.44
N THR A 91 -10.13 -4.03 -8.14
CA THR A 91 -8.76 -4.02 -7.61
C THR A 91 -8.17 -5.42 -7.38
N GLY A 92 -9.00 -6.49 -7.49
CA GLY A 92 -8.56 -7.85 -7.17
C GLY A 92 -8.28 -8.07 -5.68
N LYS A 93 -9.05 -7.39 -4.81
CA LYS A 93 -8.85 -7.38 -3.37
C LYS A 93 -10.02 -8.01 -2.62
N LEU A 94 -9.71 -8.92 -1.70
CA LEU A 94 -10.64 -9.51 -0.75
C LEU A 94 -10.45 -8.88 0.62
N GLU A 95 -11.50 -8.27 1.15
CA GLU A 95 -11.55 -7.77 2.52
C GLU A 95 -12.18 -8.83 3.44
N LEU A 96 -11.50 -9.16 4.52
CA LEU A 96 -12.01 -9.97 5.63
C LEU A 96 -12.15 -9.07 6.85
N LYS A 97 -13.38 -8.77 7.26
CA LYS A 97 -13.66 -7.83 8.36
C LYS A 97 -14.63 -8.38 9.38
N GLY A 98 -14.67 -7.74 10.55
CA GLY A 98 -15.65 -8.04 11.58
C GLY A 98 -17.07 -7.70 11.15
N GLN A 99 -18.03 -8.51 11.58
CA GLN A 99 -19.44 -8.24 11.34
C GLN A 99 -19.85 -6.89 11.96
N ALA A 100 -20.66 -6.13 11.22
CA ALA A 100 -21.12 -4.80 11.60
C ALA A 100 -19.99 -3.78 11.89
N GLY A 101 -18.79 -3.98 11.32
CA GLY A 101 -17.63 -3.10 11.51
C GLY A 101 -16.93 -3.27 12.86
N GLY A 102 -17.18 -4.38 13.56
CA GLY A 102 -16.47 -4.74 14.79
C GLY A 102 -15.05 -5.25 14.51
N GLU A 103 -14.25 -5.32 15.58
CA GLU A 103 -12.92 -5.92 15.53
C GLU A 103 -12.98 -7.44 15.43
N VAL A 104 -11.96 -8.04 14.82
CA VAL A 104 -11.76 -9.49 14.69
C VAL A 104 -10.47 -9.88 15.38
N LEU A 105 -10.47 -11.01 16.07
CA LEU A 105 -9.25 -11.58 16.65
C LEU A 105 -8.30 -12.04 15.54
N TYR A 106 -7.00 -11.81 15.71
CA TYR A 106 -5.99 -12.33 14.78
C TYR A 106 -6.07 -13.86 14.63
N THR A 107 -6.41 -14.60 15.68
CA THR A 107 -6.59 -16.06 15.61
C THR A 107 -7.71 -16.46 14.65
N ASP A 108 -8.79 -15.68 14.58
CA ASP A 108 -9.92 -15.96 13.70
C ASP A 108 -9.58 -15.59 12.25
N LEU A 109 -8.87 -14.47 12.05
CA LEU A 109 -8.36 -14.08 10.73
C LEU A 109 -7.35 -15.09 10.19
N ILE A 110 -6.41 -15.56 11.03
CA ILE A 110 -5.46 -16.61 10.65
C ILE A 110 -6.21 -17.87 10.19
N ALA A 111 -7.23 -18.30 10.92
CA ALA A 111 -8.04 -19.44 10.53
C ALA A 111 -8.77 -19.19 9.20
N ALA A 112 -9.36 -18.00 9.02
CA ALA A 112 -10.08 -17.62 7.81
C ALA A 112 -9.18 -17.59 6.57
N VAL A 113 -7.93 -17.15 6.68
CA VAL A 113 -6.98 -17.12 5.55
C VAL A 113 -6.73 -18.51 4.98
N TYR A 114 -6.69 -19.56 5.81
CA TYR A 114 -6.58 -20.94 5.31
C TYR A 114 -7.82 -21.41 4.53
N ASP A 115 -8.96 -20.76 4.77
CA ASP A 115 -10.22 -21.03 4.06
C ASP A 115 -10.40 -20.17 2.80
N VAL A 116 -9.50 -19.20 2.56
CA VAL A 116 -9.53 -18.43 1.30
C VAL A 116 -8.99 -19.28 0.15
N LYS A 117 -9.73 -19.25 -0.95
CA LYS A 117 -9.38 -19.95 -2.20
C LYS A 117 -9.22 -18.95 -3.33
N PHE A 118 -8.23 -19.21 -4.16
CA PHE A 118 -8.11 -18.62 -5.48
C PHE A 118 -8.75 -19.51 -6.53
N SER A 119 -9.43 -18.92 -7.51
CA SER A 119 -9.88 -19.57 -8.72
C SER A 119 -9.78 -18.63 -9.92
N SER A 120 -9.65 -19.20 -11.12
CA SER A 120 -9.72 -18.45 -12.37
C SER A 120 -10.66 -19.16 -13.35
N SER A 121 -11.51 -18.39 -14.01
CA SER A 121 -12.40 -18.89 -15.08
C SER A 121 -11.65 -19.17 -16.38
N ASN A 122 -10.39 -18.73 -16.50
CA ASN A 122 -9.55 -18.98 -17.67
C ASN A 122 -9.00 -20.41 -17.64
N PRO A 123 -9.25 -21.23 -18.68
CA PRO A 123 -8.74 -22.61 -18.77
C PRO A 123 -7.22 -22.67 -19.02
N ALA A 124 -6.57 -21.54 -19.36
CA ALA A 124 -5.16 -21.47 -19.65
C ALA A 124 -4.59 -20.11 -19.16
N PRO A 125 -4.57 -19.84 -17.84
CA PRO A 125 -4.02 -18.61 -17.31
C PRO A 125 -2.53 -18.51 -17.67
N ALA A 126 -2.12 -17.34 -18.17
CA ALA A 126 -0.79 -17.17 -18.77
C ALA A 126 0.29 -16.77 -17.76
N ASN A 127 -0.09 -16.21 -16.60
CA ASN A 127 0.84 -15.60 -15.65
C ASN A 127 0.73 -16.26 -14.28
N ASP A 128 1.85 -16.25 -13.57
CA ASP A 128 1.86 -16.54 -12.15
C ASP A 128 1.03 -15.49 -11.40
N LYS A 129 0.54 -15.86 -10.22
CA LYS A 129 -0.23 -14.97 -9.35
C LYS A 129 0.51 -14.80 -8.04
N SER A 130 0.73 -13.56 -7.62
CA SER A 130 1.23 -13.25 -6.29
C SER A 130 0.10 -12.70 -5.42
N PHE A 131 0.14 -13.05 -4.14
CA PHE A 131 -0.86 -12.60 -3.16
C PHE A 131 -0.17 -11.80 -2.06
N SER A 132 -0.64 -10.58 -1.81
CA SER A 132 -0.21 -9.77 -0.68
C SER A 132 -1.27 -9.75 0.42
N PHE A 133 -0.81 -9.64 1.66
CA PHE A 133 -1.65 -9.61 2.85
C PHE A 133 -1.35 -8.33 3.62
N THR A 134 -2.38 -7.54 3.95
CA THR A 134 -2.21 -6.31 4.71
C THR A 134 -3.25 -6.20 5.81
N ILE A 135 -2.83 -5.62 6.94
CA ILE A 135 -3.72 -5.21 8.01
C ILE A 135 -3.96 -3.71 7.83
N GLY A 136 -5.21 -3.33 7.57
CA GLY A 136 -5.57 -2.02 7.07
C GLY A 136 -5.73 -2.02 5.55
N ASP A 137 -6.14 -0.90 5.00
CA ASP A 137 -6.58 -0.75 3.60
C ASP A 137 -5.43 -0.51 2.59
N ALA A 138 -4.20 -0.32 3.08
CA ALA A 138 -3.04 -0.16 2.21
C ALA A 138 -2.73 -1.41 1.39
N ASN A 139 -2.12 -1.21 0.21
CA ASN A 139 -1.51 -2.29 -0.54
C ASN A 139 -0.04 -2.43 -0.15
N TYR A 140 0.42 -3.64 0.09
CA TYR A 140 1.81 -3.93 0.42
C TYR A 140 2.53 -4.57 -0.77
N LEU A 141 3.73 -4.10 -1.07
CA LEU A 141 4.62 -4.69 -2.06
C LEU A 141 5.89 -5.19 -1.39
N ASP A 142 6.10 -6.51 -1.43
CA ASP A 142 7.23 -7.18 -0.78
C ASP A 142 8.59 -6.78 -1.37
N GLU A 143 8.66 -6.53 -2.68
CA GLU A 143 9.90 -6.12 -3.36
C GLU A 143 10.48 -4.80 -2.83
N THR A 144 9.62 -3.88 -2.44
CA THR A 144 10.00 -2.55 -1.92
C THR A 144 9.85 -2.43 -0.41
N GLU A 145 9.16 -3.40 0.22
CA GLU A 145 8.74 -3.36 1.63
C GLU A 145 7.89 -2.11 1.95
N HIS A 146 7.14 -1.58 0.96
CA HIS A 146 6.33 -0.38 1.09
C HIS A 146 4.84 -0.67 1.13
N TYR A 147 4.11 0.19 1.82
CA TYR A 147 2.66 0.27 1.81
C TYR A 147 2.20 1.43 0.94
N TYR A 148 1.22 1.20 0.08
CA TYR A 148 0.63 2.20 -0.82
C TYR A 148 -0.81 2.46 -0.41
N VAL A 149 -1.13 3.73 -0.15
CA VAL A 149 -2.48 4.19 0.22
C VAL A 149 -2.86 5.34 -0.70
N TYR A 150 -4.03 5.26 -1.31
CA TYR A 150 -4.61 6.36 -2.06
C TYR A 150 -5.51 7.19 -1.15
N PHE A 151 -5.21 8.49 -1.06
CA PHE A 151 -6.05 9.46 -0.36
C PHE A 151 -6.80 10.30 -1.38
N GLU A 152 -8.12 10.10 -1.46
CA GLU A 152 -8.98 10.94 -2.27
C GLU A 152 -9.09 12.33 -1.64
N ASN A 153 -8.53 13.34 -2.30
CA ASN A 153 -8.61 14.71 -1.85
C ASN A 153 -8.65 15.65 -3.07
N GLU A 154 -9.82 16.21 -3.34
CA GLU A 154 -10.04 17.06 -4.50
C GLU A 154 -9.31 18.42 -4.37
N ASN A 155 -8.74 18.89 -5.48
CA ASN A 155 -8.13 20.22 -5.61
C ASN A 155 -6.90 20.48 -4.73
N VAL A 156 -6.12 19.47 -4.39
CA VAL A 156 -4.86 19.60 -3.66
C VAL A 156 -3.72 19.87 -4.63
N LEU A 157 -2.88 20.88 -4.37
CA LEU A 157 -1.65 21.12 -5.12
C LEU A 157 -0.60 20.05 -4.75
N TRP A 158 0.34 19.77 -5.65
CA TRP A 158 1.40 18.80 -5.40
C TRP A 158 2.20 19.09 -4.11
N THR A 159 2.53 20.36 -3.87
CA THR A 159 3.25 20.77 -2.65
C THR A 159 2.47 20.51 -1.37
N GLU A 160 1.15 20.67 -1.42
CA GLU A 160 0.26 20.36 -0.29
C GLU A 160 0.10 18.85 -0.13
N ALA A 161 -0.04 18.10 -1.22
CA ALA A 161 -0.10 16.64 -1.20
C ALA A 161 1.19 16.05 -0.62
N LYS A 162 2.36 16.59 -1.01
CA LYS A 162 3.65 16.22 -0.44
C LYS A 162 3.69 16.45 1.07
N GLU A 163 3.27 17.62 1.53
CA GLU A 163 3.24 17.94 2.97
C GLU A 163 2.25 17.03 3.73
N LEU A 164 1.07 16.75 3.16
CA LEU A 164 0.11 15.85 3.76
C LEU A 164 0.65 14.42 3.87
N ALA A 165 1.31 13.92 2.82
CA ALA A 165 1.94 12.61 2.83
C ALA A 165 3.07 12.54 3.86
N GLU A 166 3.95 13.54 3.92
CA GLU A 166 5.05 13.64 4.90
C GLU A 166 4.57 13.77 6.36
N ASN A 167 3.36 14.26 6.59
CA ASN A 167 2.74 14.33 7.91
C ASN A 167 1.86 13.11 8.24
N SER A 168 1.70 12.19 7.31
CA SER A 168 0.98 10.94 7.53
C SER A 168 1.89 9.87 8.12
N THR A 169 1.27 8.93 8.82
CA THR A 169 1.96 7.71 9.28
C THR A 169 1.05 6.52 9.05
N TYR A 170 1.63 5.37 8.74
CA TYR A 170 0.93 4.10 8.64
C TYR A 170 1.67 3.09 9.51
N PHE A 171 1.05 2.61 10.59
CA PHE A 171 1.68 1.77 11.62
C PHE A 171 3.05 2.31 12.10
N GLY A 172 3.15 3.63 12.32
CA GLY A 172 4.38 4.28 12.74
C GLY A 172 5.42 4.53 11.62
N LEU A 173 5.19 4.00 10.42
CA LEU A 173 6.03 4.28 9.26
C LEU A 173 5.70 5.66 8.69
N GLN A 174 6.73 6.44 8.35
CA GLN A 174 6.59 7.78 7.78
C GLN A 174 6.08 7.70 6.34
N GLY A 175 5.02 8.46 6.04
CA GLY A 175 4.49 8.59 4.68
C GLY A 175 5.28 9.55 3.79
N TYR A 176 5.15 9.39 2.49
CA TYR A 176 5.64 10.29 1.45
C TYR A 176 4.86 10.05 0.15
N LEU A 177 4.90 11.00 -0.81
CA LEU A 177 4.33 10.75 -2.14
C LEU A 177 5.09 9.62 -2.82
N ALA A 178 4.36 8.64 -3.34
CA ALA A 178 4.93 7.42 -3.91
C ALA A 178 5.93 7.73 -5.04
N THR A 179 7.04 7.01 -5.04
CA THR A 179 8.00 6.94 -6.15
C THR A 179 7.76 5.62 -6.86
N ILE A 180 7.70 5.60 -8.18
CA ILE A 180 7.33 4.43 -8.97
C ILE A 180 8.55 3.98 -9.77
N THR A 181 9.23 2.97 -9.28
CA THR A 181 10.53 2.53 -9.81
C THR A 181 10.47 1.21 -10.57
N SER A 182 9.31 0.54 -10.57
CA SER A 182 9.09 -0.71 -11.28
C SER A 182 7.68 -0.84 -11.87
N GLU A 183 7.51 -1.76 -12.82
CA GLU A 183 6.19 -2.10 -13.38
C GLU A 183 5.24 -2.67 -12.31
N VAL A 184 5.75 -3.51 -11.41
CA VAL A 184 4.94 -4.11 -10.34
C VAL A 184 4.48 -3.04 -9.37
N GLU A 185 5.35 -2.11 -9.00
CA GLU A 185 5.02 -0.97 -8.16
C GLU A 185 3.96 -0.07 -8.82
N ASN A 186 4.11 0.19 -10.13
CA ASN A 186 3.10 0.92 -10.89
C ASN A 186 1.73 0.23 -10.87
N GLN A 187 1.69 -1.09 -11.04
CA GLN A 187 0.43 -1.84 -11.00
C GLN A 187 -0.23 -1.76 -9.63
N ILE A 188 0.52 -1.95 -8.55
CA ILE A 188 -0.05 -1.96 -7.19
C ILE A 188 -0.48 -0.55 -6.74
N ALA A 189 0.23 0.49 -7.12
CA ALA A 189 -0.14 1.87 -6.85
C ALA A 189 -1.37 2.30 -7.67
N ALA A 190 -1.39 1.96 -8.97
CA ALA A 190 -2.45 2.37 -9.89
C ALA A 190 -3.82 1.75 -9.58
N VAL A 191 -3.89 0.53 -9.01
CA VAL A 191 -5.18 -0.12 -8.72
C VAL A 191 -6.02 0.62 -7.67
N GLN A 192 -5.41 1.49 -6.87
CA GLN A 192 -6.12 2.29 -5.87
C GLN A 192 -6.64 3.62 -6.42
N VAL A 193 -6.11 4.08 -7.56
CA VAL A 193 -6.41 5.39 -8.11
C VAL A 193 -7.62 5.31 -9.02
N ASN A 194 -8.71 5.99 -8.65
CA ASN A 194 -9.93 6.04 -9.45
C ASN A 194 -9.87 7.07 -10.59
N ASP A 195 -8.92 8.04 -10.53
CA ASP A 195 -8.75 9.11 -11.50
C ASP A 195 -7.26 9.49 -11.57
N PHE A 196 -6.86 10.63 -11.05
CA PHE A 196 -5.47 11.11 -10.98
C PHE A 196 -4.97 11.14 -9.55
N GLY A 197 -3.68 10.89 -9.36
CA GLY A 197 -3.06 10.98 -8.04
C GLY A 197 -1.65 11.55 -8.14
N TRP A 198 -1.33 12.52 -7.30
CA TRP A 198 0.02 13.04 -7.19
C TRP A 198 1.02 11.98 -6.74
N ILE A 199 2.14 11.87 -7.44
CA ILE A 199 3.28 11.02 -7.09
C ILE A 199 4.56 11.86 -6.94
N GLY A 200 5.64 11.26 -6.44
CA GLY A 200 6.83 11.97 -5.94
C GLY A 200 7.83 12.44 -6.98
N GLY A 201 7.43 12.56 -8.24
CA GLY A 201 8.32 13.01 -9.32
C GLY A 201 8.19 14.50 -9.65
N SER A 202 9.31 15.13 -10.01
CA SER A 202 9.35 16.54 -10.40
C SER A 202 10.58 16.86 -11.25
N ASP A 203 10.46 17.85 -12.17
CA ASP A 203 11.58 18.49 -12.86
C ASP A 203 11.68 20.00 -12.57
N GLN A 204 10.96 20.49 -11.55
CA GLN A 204 10.93 21.91 -11.15
C GLN A 204 12.30 22.52 -10.94
N GLU A 205 13.28 21.77 -10.43
CA GLU A 205 14.63 22.30 -10.20
C GLU A 205 15.39 22.52 -11.51
N ASN A 206 15.21 21.59 -12.46
CA ASN A 206 15.83 21.66 -13.79
C ASN A 206 14.88 21.06 -14.81
N GLU A 207 14.32 21.89 -15.67
CA GLU A 207 13.45 21.53 -16.78
C GLU A 207 13.99 20.33 -17.60
N ASN A 208 13.14 19.35 -17.82
CA ASN A 208 13.45 18.11 -18.53
C ASN A 208 14.45 17.17 -17.81
N ASP A 209 14.74 17.38 -16.54
CA ASP A 209 15.48 16.48 -15.67
C ASP A 209 14.57 15.90 -14.59
N TRP A 210 13.73 14.95 -14.98
CA TRP A 210 12.72 14.34 -14.11
C TRP A 210 13.34 13.46 -13.05
N ARG A 211 13.02 13.76 -11.80
CA ARG A 211 13.59 13.09 -10.62
C ARG A 211 12.52 12.64 -9.65
N TRP A 212 12.75 11.53 -9.01
CA TRP A 212 12.06 11.16 -7.78
C TRP A 212 12.61 12.03 -6.66
N VAL A 213 11.78 12.93 -6.11
CA VAL A 213 12.20 13.96 -5.13
C VAL A 213 11.56 13.77 -3.75
N THR A 214 10.90 12.63 -3.54
CA THR A 214 10.28 12.23 -2.26
C THR A 214 10.80 10.86 -1.84
N GLY A 215 10.44 10.43 -0.64
CA GLY A 215 10.84 9.13 -0.13
C GLY A 215 12.34 8.90 -0.02
N PRO A 216 12.78 7.64 0.02
CA PRO A 216 14.19 7.27 0.02
C PRO A 216 14.95 7.81 -1.18
N GLU A 217 14.34 7.74 -2.38
CA GLU A 217 14.90 8.23 -3.64
C GLU A 217 15.17 9.72 -3.59
N GLY A 218 14.30 10.50 -2.94
CA GLY A 218 14.45 11.94 -2.78
C GLY A 218 15.65 12.34 -1.92
N LEU A 219 16.13 11.45 -1.04
CA LEU A 219 17.30 11.68 -0.20
C LEU A 219 18.62 11.40 -0.92
N GLU A 220 18.59 10.70 -2.02
CA GLU A 220 19.77 10.37 -2.80
C GLU A 220 20.43 11.61 -3.44
N ASN A 221 21.69 11.45 -3.86
CA ASN A 221 22.47 12.51 -4.49
C ASN A 221 22.54 13.84 -3.69
N GLY A 222 22.55 13.71 -2.34
CA GLY A 222 22.61 14.87 -1.44
C GLY A 222 21.29 15.61 -1.33
N GLY A 223 20.17 14.93 -1.59
CA GLY A 223 18.80 15.47 -1.51
C GLY A 223 18.26 16.05 -2.82
N SER A 224 18.99 15.87 -3.94
CA SER A 224 18.49 16.26 -5.27
C SER A 224 17.71 15.17 -5.97
N GLY A 225 17.53 14.02 -5.33
CA GLY A 225 16.73 12.91 -5.80
C GLY A 225 17.39 12.05 -6.90
N VAL A 226 16.67 11.02 -7.33
CA VAL A 226 17.12 10.07 -8.36
C VAL A 226 16.54 10.46 -9.72
N ALA A 227 17.41 10.80 -10.68
CA ALA A 227 16.99 11.06 -12.05
C ALA A 227 16.52 9.77 -12.74
N PHE A 228 15.31 9.76 -13.29
CA PHE A 228 14.74 8.60 -13.98
C PHE A 228 14.42 8.86 -15.45
N TRP A 229 14.17 10.15 -15.85
CA TRP A 229 13.90 10.51 -17.23
C TRP A 229 14.59 11.83 -17.60
N SER A 230 15.03 11.96 -18.85
CA SER A 230 15.64 13.17 -19.40
C SER A 230 15.03 13.54 -20.73
N GLY A 231 14.66 14.81 -20.87
CA GLY A 231 14.05 15.37 -22.09
C GLY A 231 12.52 15.29 -22.08
N ASN A 232 11.95 15.71 -23.19
CA ASN A 232 10.51 15.60 -23.49
C ASN A 232 10.13 14.13 -23.73
N GLY A 233 8.89 13.88 -24.19
CA GLY A 233 8.43 12.55 -24.53
C GLY A 233 9.37 11.79 -25.49
N SER A 234 9.33 10.46 -25.46
CA SER A 234 10.21 9.60 -26.27
C SER A 234 10.09 9.88 -27.78
N GLY A 235 8.91 10.34 -28.24
CA GLY A 235 8.70 10.80 -29.63
C GLY A 235 9.48 12.05 -30.00
N SER A 236 9.97 12.81 -29.02
CA SER A 236 10.75 14.04 -29.15
C SER A 236 12.22 13.88 -28.68
N GLY A 237 12.65 12.63 -28.46
CA GLY A 237 14.03 12.31 -28.11
C GLY A 237 14.32 12.20 -26.60
N GLY A 238 13.30 12.22 -25.75
CA GLY A 238 13.44 11.92 -24.34
C GLY A 238 13.73 10.43 -24.10
N PHE A 239 14.39 10.13 -22.99
CA PHE A 239 14.85 8.77 -22.68
C PHE A 239 14.96 8.52 -21.17
N ALA A 240 14.79 7.25 -20.80
CA ALA A 240 15.00 6.79 -19.44
C ALA A 240 16.49 6.87 -19.03
N VAL A 241 16.78 7.53 -17.93
CA VAL A 241 18.13 7.68 -17.39
C VAL A 241 18.60 6.32 -16.84
N ASN A 242 19.75 5.82 -17.32
CA ASN A 242 20.32 4.55 -16.89
C ASN A 242 19.37 3.34 -17.00
N GLY A 243 18.33 3.42 -17.83
CA GLY A 243 17.33 2.36 -17.97
C GLY A 243 16.35 2.27 -16.80
N MET A 244 16.20 3.33 -16.01
CA MET A 244 15.20 3.44 -14.96
C MET A 244 13.79 3.24 -15.53
N TYR A 245 12.92 2.69 -14.71
CA TYR A 245 11.52 2.54 -15.07
C TYR A 245 10.83 3.89 -15.28
N SER A 246 9.97 3.97 -16.30
CA SER A 246 9.11 5.11 -16.56
C SER A 246 7.87 4.66 -17.31
N ASN A 247 6.71 5.17 -16.94
CA ASN A 247 5.41 4.83 -17.57
C ASN A 247 4.64 6.10 -17.92
N TRP A 248 5.09 6.77 -18.99
CA TRP A 248 4.42 7.99 -19.49
C TRP A 248 3.17 7.66 -20.30
N ASN A 249 2.20 8.57 -20.29
CA ASN A 249 0.99 8.45 -21.10
C ASN A 249 1.30 8.65 -22.60
N GLY A 250 1.88 7.63 -23.21
CA GLY A 250 2.28 7.61 -24.61
C GLY A 250 3.65 8.24 -24.88
N THR A 251 3.93 8.54 -26.16
CA THR A 251 5.25 9.01 -26.60
C THR A 251 5.43 10.52 -26.59
N ASN A 252 4.36 11.27 -26.30
CA ASN A 252 4.38 12.73 -26.26
C ASN A 252 4.65 13.27 -24.86
N GLU A 253 4.45 12.44 -23.83
CA GLU A 253 4.73 12.80 -22.45
C GLU A 253 6.12 12.32 -22.00
N PRO A 254 6.77 13.10 -21.11
CA PRO A 254 6.40 14.42 -20.64
C PRO A 254 6.44 15.47 -21.77
N ASN A 255 5.57 16.47 -21.72
CA ASN A 255 5.59 17.57 -22.68
C ASN A 255 5.79 18.93 -21.97
N GLN A 256 6.06 19.96 -22.73
CA GLN A 256 6.24 21.33 -22.23
C GLN A 256 5.00 22.19 -22.52
N SER A 257 3.80 21.64 -22.35
CA SER A 257 2.56 22.35 -22.57
C SER A 257 2.13 23.16 -21.34
N GLY A 258 2.92 24.11 -20.96
CA GLY A 258 2.74 24.91 -19.75
C GLY A 258 3.90 24.73 -18.78
N ASP A 259 3.62 24.91 -17.52
CA ASP A 259 4.55 24.74 -16.38
C ASP A 259 4.13 23.45 -15.65
N GLU A 260 4.49 22.29 -16.22
CA GLU A 260 4.05 20.96 -15.75
C GLU A 260 5.21 20.30 -14.99
N ASP A 261 5.51 20.82 -13.79
CA ASP A 261 6.67 20.45 -12.98
C ASP A 261 6.49 19.17 -12.17
N TYR A 262 5.29 18.58 -12.10
CA TYR A 262 4.96 17.51 -11.15
C TYR A 262 4.19 16.38 -11.79
N LEU A 263 4.48 15.14 -11.31
CA LEU A 263 3.84 13.91 -11.80
C LEU A 263 2.51 13.58 -11.12
N HIS A 264 1.61 13.06 -11.90
CA HIS A 264 0.33 12.51 -11.46
C HIS A 264 -0.06 11.24 -12.22
#